data_7d16a2bdbec1f95e08e9dcffa4e73c01
#
_entry.id   7d16a2bdbec1f95e08e9dcffa4e73c01
#
_cell.length_a   1.000
_cell.length_b   1.000
_cell.length_c   1.000
_cell.angle_alpha   90.00
_cell.angle_beta   90.00
_cell.angle_gamma   90.00
#
_symmetry.space_group_name_H-M   'P 1'
#
loop_
_entity.id
_entity.type
_entity.pdbx_description
1 polymer ?
#
loop_
_entity_poly.entity_id
_entity_poly.type
_entity_poly.pdbx_seq_one_letter_code
_entity_poly.pdbx_strand_id
1 'polypeptide(L)'
;MKNVKKERSVLTSVIETELDILKRHIHVLKTLQDNQPMGIIKLSELTDYPQHMVRYSLRILEQDGLIEPSPRGAITTGAVSEVMASLKKALSDIAVVTGELIKAIE
;
A
#
# COMPACT_ATOMS: atom_id res chain seq x y z
N MET A 1 -10.68 -13.66 22.65
CA MET A 1 -10.23 -13.54 22.21
C MET A 1 -9.58 -13.25 21.65
N LYS A 2 -9.37 -12.96 21.86
CA LYS A 2 -8.79 -12.60 21.44
C LYS A 2 -8.29 -12.30 20.54
N ASN A 3 -7.99 -11.75 20.43
CA ASN A 3 -7.53 -11.44 19.63
C ASN A 3 -6.79 -11.43 19.16
N VAL A 4 -7.84 -11.50 19.16
CA VAL A 4 -6.73 -11.60 19.18
C VAL A 4 -5.67 -11.30 18.28
N LYS A 5 -4.98 -10.40 18.41
CA LYS A 5 -3.93 -10.03 17.55
C LYS A 5 -2.74 -10.91 17.74
N LYS A 6 -2.36 -11.54 16.68
CA LYS A 6 -1.26 -12.46 16.72
C LYS A 6 0.05 -11.73 16.88
N GLU A 7 0.87 -12.19 17.77
CA GLU A 7 2.20 -11.61 17.94
C GLU A 7 3.10 -12.01 16.80
N ARG A 8 3.87 -11.05 16.30
CA ARG A 8 4.80 -11.29 15.21
C ARG A 8 6.16 -11.64 15.75
N SER A 9 6.86 -12.51 15.03
CA SER A 9 8.22 -12.86 15.35
C SER A 9 9.13 -11.63 15.23
N VAL A 10 10.11 -11.53 16.11
CA VAL A 10 11.10 -10.47 16.00
C VAL A 10 11.79 -10.51 14.64
N LEU A 11 12.00 -11.73 14.11
CA LEU A 11 12.69 -11.89 12.84
C LEU A 11 11.91 -11.38 11.66
N THR A 12 10.58 -11.42 11.72
CA THR A 12 9.76 -11.04 10.57
C THR A 12 8.94 -9.79 10.79
N SER A 13 8.99 -9.19 12.00
CA SER A 13 8.09 -8.09 12.32
C SER A 13 8.27 -6.90 11.39
N VAL A 14 9.51 -6.57 11.02
CA VAL A 14 9.77 -5.43 10.13
C VAL A 14 9.18 -5.70 8.75
N ILE A 15 9.44 -6.90 8.22
CA ILE A 15 8.94 -7.25 6.89
C ILE A 15 7.42 -7.23 6.89
N GLU A 16 6.79 -7.80 7.90
CA GLU A 16 5.32 -7.84 7.95
C GLU A 16 4.73 -6.46 8.07
N THR A 17 5.37 -5.60 8.87
CA THR A 17 4.91 -4.21 9.00
C THR A 17 5.02 -3.47 7.66
N GLU A 18 6.13 -3.66 6.95
CA GLU A 18 6.32 -3.00 5.67
C GLU A 18 5.32 -3.49 4.63
N LEU A 19 5.00 -4.78 4.66
CA LEU A 19 3.98 -5.31 3.75
C LEU A 19 2.59 -4.75 4.06
N ASP A 20 2.28 -4.57 5.34
CA ASP A 20 1.02 -3.95 5.72
C ASP A 20 0.93 -2.52 5.20
N ILE A 21 2.04 -1.79 5.29
CA ILE A 21 2.09 -0.41 4.81
C ILE A 21 1.91 -0.37 3.29
N LEU A 22 2.60 -1.25 2.58
CA LEU A 22 2.47 -1.33 1.13
C LEU A 22 1.04 -1.69 0.73
N LYS A 23 0.43 -2.62 1.44
CA LYS A 23 -0.95 -3.01 1.20
C LYS A 23 -1.88 -1.81 1.31
N ARG A 24 -1.67 -0.96 2.31
CA ARG A 24 -2.47 0.25 2.47
C ARG A 24 -2.26 1.22 1.32
N HIS A 25 -0.99 1.43 0.91
CA HIS A 25 -0.71 2.34 -0.21
C HIS A 25 -1.43 1.88 -1.48
N ILE A 26 -1.38 0.56 -1.75
CA ILE A 26 -2.04 0.03 -2.93
C ILE A 26 -3.55 0.17 -2.82
N HIS A 27 -4.11 -0.09 -1.64
CA HIS A 27 -5.55 0.02 -1.43
C HIS A 27 -6.03 1.47 -1.64
N VAL A 28 -5.28 2.43 -1.07
CA VAL A 28 -5.62 3.85 -1.25
C VAL A 28 -5.55 4.24 -2.73
N LEU A 29 -4.50 3.80 -3.41
CA LEU A 29 -4.33 4.13 -4.83
C LEU A 29 -5.48 3.55 -5.67
N LYS A 30 -5.81 2.29 -5.46
CA LYS A 30 -6.88 1.66 -6.25
C LYS A 30 -8.23 2.31 -5.97
N THR A 31 -8.49 2.63 -4.72
CA THR A 31 -9.73 3.30 -4.35
C THR A 31 -9.82 4.67 -5.02
N LEU A 32 -8.71 5.41 -5.03
CA LEU A 32 -8.66 6.69 -5.70
C LEU A 32 -8.88 6.54 -7.20
N GLN A 33 -8.22 5.56 -7.81
CA GLN A 33 -8.36 5.32 -9.25
C GLN A 33 -9.82 5.13 -9.67
N ASP A 34 -10.56 4.42 -8.84
CA ASP A 34 -11.95 4.10 -9.15
C ASP A 34 -12.91 5.23 -8.87
N ASN A 35 -12.49 6.24 -8.12
CA ASN A 35 -13.41 7.27 -7.60
C ASN A 35 -12.86 8.69 -7.70
N GLN A 36 -11.78 8.91 -8.43
CA GLN A 36 -11.12 10.21 -8.47
C GLN A 36 -11.98 11.29 -9.13
N PRO A 37 -11.79 12.55 -8.79
CA PRO A 37 -10.87 13.06 -7.77
C PRO A 37 -11.43 12.87 -6.37
N MET A 38 -10.53 12.78 -5.37
CA MET A 38 -11.02 12.46 -4.03
C MET A 38 -10.06 13.00 -2.98
N GLY A 39 -10.61 13.51 -1.89
CA GLY A 39 -9.81 14.00 -0.78
C GLY A 39 -9.69 12.98 0.34
N ILE A 40 -9.00 13.40 1.40
CA ILE A 40 -8.63 12.51 2.50
C ILE A 40 -9.85 11.95 3.24
N ILE A 41 -10.85 12.81 3.49
CA ILE A 41 -12.01 12.38 4.28
C ILE A 41 -12.75 11.25 3.57
N LYS A 42 -13.01 11.44 2.28
CA LYS A 42 -13.75 10.44 1.52
C LYS A 42 -12.94 9.16 1.36
N LEU A 43 -11.65 9.29 1.13
CA LEU A 43 -10.78 8.10 1.03
C LEU A 43 -10.74 7.35 2.36
N SER A 44 -10.71 8.07 3.47
CA SER A 44 -10.75 7.45 4.78
C SER A 44 -12.05 6.66 4.96
N GLU A 45 -13.16 7.23 4.55
CA GLU A 45 -14.45 6.55 4.65
C GLU A 45 -14.51 5.29 3.79
N LEU A 46 -14.01 5.37 2.57
CA LEU A 46 -14.10 4.25 1.64
C LEU A 46 -13.12 3.14 1.95
N THR A 47 -11.94 3.47 2.47
CA THR A 47 -10.91 2.47 2.76
C THR A 47 -10.94 1.97 4.20
N ASP A 48 -11.65 2.68 5.05
CA ASP A 48 -11.74 2.37 6.48
C ASP A 48 -10.42 2.55 7.23
N TYR A 49 -9.46 3.26 6.62
CA TYR A 49 -8.24 3.66 7.32
C TYR A 49 -8.43 5.02 7.96
N PRO A 50 -7.80 5.27 9.12
CA PRO A 50 -7.84 6.61 9.72
C PRO A 50 -7.25 7.66 8.78
N GLN A 51 -7.72 8.90 8.92
CA GLN A 51 -7.31 9.96 8.04
C GLN A 51 -5.80 10.17 8.02
N HIS A 52 -5.13 10.07 9.19
CA HIS A 52 -3.69 10.29 9.21
C HIS A 52 -2.93 9.23 8.42
N MET A 53 -3.45 8.01 8.38
CA MET A 53 -2.84 6.94 7.58
C MET A 53 -3.07 7.17 6.09
N VAL A 54 -4.27 7.62 5.72
CA VAL A 54 -4.55 7.96 4.33
C VAL A 54 -3.64 9.10 3.88
N ARG A 55 -3.48 10.11 4.74
CA ARG A 55 -2.61 11.26 4.41
C ARG A 55 -1.18 10.80 4.15
N TYR A 56 -0.68 9.89 4.97
CA TYR A 56 0.66 9.38 4.78
C TYR A 56 0.78 8.60 3.45
N SER A 57 -0.20 7.74 3.16
CA SER A 57 -0.20 7.00 1.90
C SER A 57 -0.23 7.95 0.71
N LEU A 58 -1.06 8.99 0.76
CA LEU A 58 -1.12 9.96 -0.33
C LEU A 58 0.22 10.66 -0.53
N ARG A 59 0.90 10.99 0.56
CA ARG A 59 2.21 11.63 0.45
C ARG A 59 3.21 10.72 -0.25
N ILE A 60 3.22 9.44 0.11
CA ILE A 60 4.14 8.48 -0.51
C ILE A 60 3.79 8.29 -2.00
N LEU A 61 2.51 8.17 -2.30
CA LEU A 61 2.09 8.00 -3.69
C LEU A 61 2.44 9.22 -4.54
N GLU A 62 2.32 10.40 -3.95
CA GLU A 62 2.68 11.64 -4.65
C GLU A 62 4.19 11.72 -4.89
N GLN A 63 4.99 11.34 -3.89
CA GLN A 63 6.44 11.33 -4.03
C GLN A 63 6.89 10.41 -5.15
N ASP A 64 6.16 9.33 -5.35
CA ASP A 64 6.48 8.36 -6.39
C ASP A 64 5.85 8.73 -7.73
N GLY A 65 5.21 9.87 -7.81
CA GLY A 65 4.66 10.37 -9.06
C GLY A 65 3.38 9.71 -9.51
N LEU A 66 2.72 8.97 -8.64
CA LEU A 66 1.51 8.22 -9.00
C LEU A 66 0.25 9.05 -8.89
N ILE A 67 0.26 10.07 -8.06
CA ILE A 67 -0.89 10.95 -7.89
C ILE A 67 -0.43 12.39 -7.86
N GLU A 68 -1.36 13.31 -8.08
CA GLU A 68 -1.09 14.74 -7.97
C GLU A 68 -2.34 15.42 -7.46
N PRO A 69 -2.18 16.59 -6.83
CA PRO A 69 -3.34 17.34 -6.32
C PRO A 69 -4.13 17.97 -7.46
N SER A 70 -5.41 18.18 -7.23
CA SER A 70 -6.26 18.95 -8.13
C SER A 70 -7.21 19.77 -7.28
N PRO A 71 -7.96 20.71 -7.90
CA PRO A 71 -8.88 21.55 -7.11
C PRO A 71 -9.94 20.75 -6.34
N ARG A 72 -10.25 19.56 -6.79
CA ARG A 72 -11.29 18.75 -6.15
C ARG A 72 -10.76 17.55 -5.39
N GLY A 73 -9.44 17.44 -5.24
CA GLY A 73 -8.83 16.33 -4.55
C GLY A 73 -7.75 15.69 -5.38
N ALA A 74 -7.23 14.57 -4.90
CA ALA A 74 -6.14 13.88 -5.58
C ALA A 74 -6.64 13.18 -6.84
N ILE A 75 -5.78 13.12 -7.84
CA ILE A 75 -6.03 12.35 -9.07
C ILE A 75 -4.79 11.54 -9.39
N THR A 76 -4.98 10.46 -10.13
CA THR A 76 -3.85 9.62 -10.56
C THR A 76 -3.19 10.21 -11.79
N THR A 77 -1.92 9.83 -12.00
CA THR A 77 -1.15 10.29 -13.16
C THR A 77 -1.00 9.16 -14.17
N GLY A 78 -0.42 9.49 -15.33
CA GLY A 78 -0.15 8.49 -16.34
C GLY A 78 0.94 7.49 -15.97
N ALA A 79 1.64 7.72 -14.85
CA ALA A 79 2.72 6.82 -14.44
C ALA A 79 2.23 5.55 -13.74
N VAL A 80 0.92 5.47 -13.42
CA VAL A 80 0.42 4.37 -12.58
C VAL A 80 0.68 3.01 -13.22
N SER A 81 0.36 2.84 -14.50
CA SER A 81 0.47 1.51 -15.09
C SER A 81 1.91 1.01 -15.14
N GLU A 82 2.86 1.89 -15.43
CA GLU A 82 4.26 1.52 -15.47
C GLU A 82 4.79 1.16 -14.09
N VAL A 83 4.45 1.96 -13.09
CA VAL A 83 4.91 1.71 -11.73
C VAL A 83 4.26 0.43 -11.18
N MET A 84 3.00 0.20 -11.51
CA MET A 84 2.32 -1.03 -11.05
C MET A 84 2.97 -2.27 -11.68
N ALA A 85 3.37 -2.20 -12.95
CA ALA A 85 4.06 -3.33 -13.57
C ALA A 85 5.38 -3.60 -12.87
N SER A 86 6.12 -2.55 -12.56
CA SER A 86 7.40 -2.66 -11.85
C SER A 86 7.19 -3.24 -10.44
N LEU A 87 6.12 -2.81 -9.77
CA LEU A 87 5.80 -3.32 -8.44
C LEU A 87 5.44 -4.80 -8.48
N LYS A 88 4.66 -5.21 -9.50
CA LYS A 88 4.32 -6.62 -9.64
C LYS A 88 5.57 -7.48 -9.78
N LYS A 89 6.53 -7.02 -10.58
CA LYS A 89 7.77 -7.77 -10.74
C LYS A 89 8.54 -7.85 -9.43
N ALA A 90 8.64 -6.74 -8.72
CA ALA A 90 9.34 -6.71 -7.44
C ALA A 90 8.69 -7.67 -6.44
N LEU A 91 7.35 -7.69 -6.40
CA LEU A 91 6.66 -8.58 -5.49
C LEU A 91 6.84 -10.05 -5.89
N SER A 92 6.90 -10.33 -7.20
CA SER A 92 7.19 -11.69 -7.66
C SER A 92 8.58 -12.13 -7.22
N ASP A 93 9.57 -11.23 -7.31
CA ASP A 93 10.92 -11.54 -6.86
C ASP A 93 10.96 -11.80 -5.35
N ILE A 94 10.21 -11.00 -4.59
CA ILE A 94 10.11 -11.17 -3.14
C ILE A 94 9.47 -12.52 -2.81
N ALA A 95 8.45 -12.91 -3.56
CA ALA A 95 7.79 -14.19 -3.35
C ALA A 95 8.75 -15.36 -3.54
N VAL A 96 9.66 -15.25 -4.52
CA VAL A 96 10.67 -16.29 -4.73
C VAL A 96 11.59 -16.39 -3.51
N VAL A 97 12.04 -15.24 -3.01
CA VAL A 97 12.93 -15.24 -1.85
C VAL A 97 12.25 -15.83 -0.62
N THR A 98 10.98 -15.48 -0.39
CA THR A 98 10.26 -16.03 0.75
C THR A 98 10.10 -17.54 0.60
N GLY A 99 9.88 -18.02 -0.62
CA GLY A 99 9.82 -19.46 -0.86
C GLY A 99 11.14 -20.15 -0.53
N GLU A 100 12.25 -19.52 -0.92
CA GLU A 100 13.58 -20.05 -0.60
C GLU A 100 13.82 -20.10 0.92
N LEU A 101 13.34 -19.08 1.63
CA LEU A 101 13.50 -19.04 3.07
C LEU A 101 12.70 -20.15 3.75
N ILE A 102 11.50 -20.42 3.27
CA ILE A 102 10.67 -21.48 3.80
C ILE A 102 11.40 -22.83 3.65
N LYS A 103 11.97 -23.05 2.47
CA LYS A 103 12.71 -24.30 2.24
C LYS A 103 13.95 -24.39 3.12
N ALA A 104 14.60 -23.26 3.35
CA ALA A 104 15.81 -23.27 4.19
C ALA A 104 15.52 -23.68 5.62
N ILE A 105 14.29 -23.44 6.10
CA ILE A 105 13.88 -23.77 7.46
C ILE A 105 13.51 -25.24 7.58
N GLU A 106 12.96 -25.81 6.52
CA GLU A 106 12.55 -27.20 6.51
C GLU A 106 13.77 -28.12 6.58
#